data_e1b892ed24af6121d33c1bc77bc14dcd
#
_entry.id   e1b892ed24af6121d33c1bc77bc14dcd
#
_cell.length_a   1.000
_cell.length_b   1.000
_cell.length_c   1.000
_cell.angle_alpha   90.00
_cell.angle_beta   90.00
_cell.angle_gamma   90.00
#
_symmetry.space_group_name_H-M   'P 1'
#
loop_
_entity.id
_entity.type
_entity.pdbx_description
1 polymer ?
#
loop_
_entity_poly.entity_id
_entity_poly.type
_entity_poly.pdbx_seq_one_letter_code
_entity_poly.pdbx_strand_id
1 'polypeptide(L)'
;MHMCFALTYSLAMHRYNEMAVTEYVEEIYGNLRKKEMELAPPVNYMTIQEDINEKMRGILIDWLIEVHLKFKLRHETLFLTVNILDRYLALQKVNRQRLQLVGVVSLMLAAKYEEIYPPEVRDYVYICDNAYTREQIVKMEQMILQTLSFRLTVPTPRSFLKRFCKAAQGDSKLLLLVSYLLELTLVDYSFLKHKPSILCAACTSVALQLSGKAAWTPTLAKHSRYTEADIRPVCAEVSALHQKAASSAHKAAHKKYSSSRFHSVAAVEPLQ
;
A
#
# COMPACT_ATOMS: atom_id res chain seq x y z
N MET A 1 -6.90 16.25 33.23
CA MET A 1 -7.04 14.94 33.91
C MET A 1 -7.84 13.90 33.07
N HIS A 2 -8.79 14.30 32.22
CA HIS A 2 -9.58 13.36 31.39
C HIS A 2 -8.83 12.69 30.21
N MET A 3 -7.74 13.29 29.71
CA MET A 3 -6.99 12.74 28.57
C MET A 3 -6.14 11.51 28.90
N CYS A 4 -5.73 11.33 30.15
CA CYS A 4 -4.96 10.16 30.61
C CYS A 4 -5.82 8.89 30.72
N PHE A 5 -7.13 9.05 31.03
CA PHE A 5 -8.05 7.92 31.21
C PHE A 5 -8.41 7.22 29.87
N ALA A 6 -8.57 7.96 28.76
CA ALA A 6 -8.89 7.37 27.46
C ALA A 6 -7.72 6.51 26.91
N LEU A 7 -6.49 6.94 27.16
CA LEU A 7 -5.29 6.18 26.78
C LEU A 7 -5.14 4.89 27.57
N THR A 8 -5.44 4.91 28.87
CA THR A 8 -5.41 3.74 29.75
C THR A 8 -6.55 2.77 29.45
N TYR A 9 -7.73 3.25 29.07
CA TYR A 9 -8.88 2.37 28.75
C TYR A 9 -8.68 1.61 27.43
N SER A 10 -8.11 2.24 26.41
CA SER A 10 -7.78 1.59 25.13
C SER A 10 -6.68 0.53 25.28
N LEU A 11 -5.70 0.79 26.13
CA LEU A 11 -4.63 -0.17 26.47
C LEU A 11 -5.14 -1.30 27.38
N ALA A 12 -6.06 -1.01 28.31
CA ALA A 12 -6.63 -2.00 29.22
C ALA A 12 -7.50 -3.04 28.50
N MET A 13 -8.29 -2.65 27.50
CA MET A 13 -9.10 -3.58 26.70
C MET A 13 -8.25 -4.59 25.90
N HIS A 14 -6.96 -4.30 25.62
CA HIS A 14 -6.05 -5.21 24.92
C HIS A 14 -5.15 -6.05 25.81
N ARG A 15 -5.08 -5.78 27.09
CA ARG A 15 -4.33 -6.64 28.04
C ARG A 15 -4.82 -8.08 28.06
N TYR A 16 -6.06 -8.31 27.63
CA TYR A 16 -6.67 -9.65 27.57
C TYR A 16 -6.68 -10.25 26.17
N ASN A 17 -6.14 -9.56 25.15
CA ASN A 17 -6.03 -10.10 23.80
C ASN A 17 -4.58 -10.47 23.52
N GLU A 18 -4.22 -11.71 23.74
CA GLU A 18 -2.87 -12.26 23.51
C GLU A 18 -2.40 -12.01 22.07
N MET A 19 -3.31 -12.02 21.10
CA MET A 19 -3.01 -11.74 19.70
C MET A 19 -2.64 -10.27 19.42
N ALA A 20 -2.89 -9.35 20.36
CA ALA A 20 -2.53 -7.94 20.21
C ALA A 20 -1.05 -7.66 20.48
N VAL A 21 -0.33 -8.60 21.12
CA VAL A 21 1.11 -8.56 21.40
C VAL A 21 1.57 -7.19 21.93
N THR A 22 0.77 -6.62 22.84
CA THR A 22 0.91 -5.23 23.30
C THR A 22 2.25 -4.93 23.94
N GLU A 23 2.88 -5.93 24.53
CA GLU A 23 4.20 -5.88 25.17
C GLU A 23 5.31 -5.51 24.16
N TYR A 24 5.24 -6.07 22.94
CA TYR A 24 6.26 -5.89 21.90
C TYR A 24 5.94 -4.79 20.87
N VAL A 25 4.84 -4.09 21.02
CA VAL A 25 4.36 -3.11 20.02
C VAL A 25 5.43 -2.05 19.71
N GLU A 26 6.09 -1.48 20.71
CA GLU A 26 7.11 -0.45 20.49
C GLU A 26 8.34 -1.00 19.73
N GLU A 27 8.78 -2.21 20.05
CA GLU A 27 9.89 -2.88 19.36
C GLU A 27 9.52 -3.23 17.91
N ILE A 28 8.32 -3.79 17.69
CA ILE A 28 7.81 -4.13 16.36
C ILE A 28 7.79 -2.89 15.46
N TYR A 29 7.18 -1.80 15.91
CA TYR A 29 7.12 -0.57 15.10
C TYR A 29 8.46 0.16 15.00
N GLY A 30 9.34 0.01 16.00
CA GLY A 30 10.74 0.44 15.91
C GLY A 30 11.51 -0.29 14.82
N ASN A 31 11.34 -1.62 14.73
CA ASN A 31 11.96 -2.46 13.70
C ASN A 31 11.37 -2.17 12.29
N LEU A 32 10.03 -2.02 12.18
CA LEU A 32 9.39 -1.66 10.90
C LEU A 32 9.96 -0.35 10.35
N ARG A 33 10.17 0.68 11.21
CA ARG A 33 10.74 1.97 10.79
C ARG A 33 12.20 1.89 10.36
N LYS A 34 12.99 1.01 10.96
CA LYS A 34 14.36 0.76 10.50
C LYS A 34 14.36 0.10 9.13
N LYS A 35 13.52 -0.92 8.96
CA LYS A 35 13.46 -1.72 7.72
C LYS A 35 12.81 -1.01 6.53
N GLU A 36 11.88 -0.05 6.76
CA GLU A 36 11.20 0.64 5.66
C GLU A 36 12.16 1.41 4.73
N MET A 37 13.34 1.81 5.25
CA MET A 37 14.36 2.49 4.44
C MET A 37 15.33 1.54 3.76
N GLU A 38 15.60 0.37 4.36
CA GLU A 38 16.59 -0.58 3.84
C GLU A 38 16.15 -1.22 2.51
N LEU A 39 14.83 -1.39 2.33
CA LEU A 39 14.24 -2.11 1.21
C LEU A 39 13.31 -1.21 0.35
N ALA A 40 13.43 0.10 0.50
CA ALA A 40 12.75 1.05 -0.39
C ALA A 40 13.39 1.00 -1.79
N PRO A 41 12.60 0.98 -2.88
CA PRO A 41 13.15 1.16 -4.22
C PRO A 41 13.76 2.56 -4.37
N PRO A 42 14.84 2.73 -5.16
CA PRO A 42 15.37 4.04 -5.49
C PRO A 42 14.31 4.92 -6.16
N VAL A 43 14.21 6.18 -5.75
CA VAL A 43 13.14 7.10 -6.20
C VAL A 43 13.17 7.36 -7.70
N ASN A 44 14.34 7.30 -8.30
CA ASN A 44 14.58 7.61 -9.71
C ASN A 44 14.94 6.38 -10.55
N TYR A 45 14.54 5.17 -10.12
CA TYR A 45 14.94 3.95 -10.83
C TYR A 45 14.45 3.90 -12.28
N MET A 46 13.40 4.64 -12.63
CA MET A 46 12.91 4.67 -14.00
C MET A 46 13.94 5.23 -15.00
N THR A 47 14.93 5.98 -14.53
CA THR A 47 16.01 6.53 -15.38
C THR A 47 16.93 5.47 -15.96
N ILE A 48 17.00 4.26 -15.36
CA ILE A 48 17.78 3.15 -15.91
C ILE A 48 17.00 2.32 -16.95
N GLN A 49 15.70 2.56 -17.07
CA GLN A 49 14.82 1.85 -17.98
C GLN A 49 14.82 2.52 -19.36
N GLU A 50 15.06 1.74 -20.42
CA GLU A 50 15.20 2.24 -21.79
C GLU A 50 13.89 2.18 -22.60
N ASP A 51 13.02 1.19 -22.29
CA ASP A 51 11.82 0.88 -23.09
C ASP A 51 10.51 1.06 -22.32
N ILE A 52 10.58 1.30 -21.01
CA ILE A 52 9.41 1.55 -20.17
C ILE A 52 9.52 2.90 -19.47
N ASN A 53 8.38 3.44 -19.04
CA ASN A 53 8.29 4.72 -18.35
C ASN A 53 7.26 4.70 -17.22
N GLU A 54 7.17 5.79 -16.46
CA GLU A 54 6.25 5.94 -15.32
C GLU A 54 4.79 5.73 -15.71
N LYS A 55 4.37 6.19 -16.90
CA LYS A 55 3.00 6.01 -17.41
C LYS A 55 2.67 4.54 -17.62
N MET A 56 3.60 3.78 -18.20
CA MET A 56 3.41 2.33 -18.41
C MET A 56 3.36 1.58 -17.09
N ARG A 57 4.18 1.98 -16.08
CA ARG A 57 4.10 1.46 -14.72
C ARG A 57 2.71 1.73 -14.12
N GLY A 58 2.20 2.95 -14.24
CA GLY A 58 0.89 3.34 -13.73
C GLY A 58 -0.24 2.48 -14.33
N ILE A 59 -0.24 2.29 -15.66
CA ILE A 59 -1.20 1.43 -16.36
C ILE A 59 -1.13 -0.02 -15.85
N LEU A 60 0.08 -0.55 -15.66
CA LEU A 60 0.26 -1.90 -15.12
C LEU A 60 -0.31 -2.02 -13.71
N ILE A 61 -0.01 -1.06 -12.82
CA ILE A 61 -0.50 -1.12 -11.43
C ILE A 61 -2.02 -0.96 -11.37
N ASP A 62 -2.60 -0.10 -12.19
CA ASP A 62 -4.06 0.02 -12.29
C ASP A 62 -4.71 -1.32 -12.67
N TRP A 63 -4.17 -2.01 -13.67
CA TRP A 63 -4.61 -3.36 -14.04
C TRP A 63 -4.38 -4.38 -12.90
N LEU A 64 -3.24 -4.33 -12.20
CA LEU A 64 -2.97 -5.21 -11.06
C LEU A 64 -3.96 -5.01 -9.91
N ILE A 65 -4.47 -3.80 -9.69
CA ILE A 65 -5.55 -3.53 -8.72
C ILE A 65 -6.83 -4.28 -9.12
N GLU A 66 -7.19 -4.31 -10.41
CA GLU A 66 -8.35 -5.06 -10.90
C GLU A 66 -8.16 -6.57 -10.73
N VAL A 67 -6.97 -7.10 -11.08
CA VAL A 67 -6.63 -8.53 -10.90
C VAL A 67 -6.66 -8.92 -9.42
N HIS A 68 -6.06 -8.10 -8.55
CA HIS A 68 -6.10 -8.28 -7.10
C HIS A 68 -7.55 -8.38 -6.57
N LEU A 69 -8.43 -7.50 -7.04
CA LEU A 69 -9.85 -7.52 -6.66
C LEU A 69 -10.56 -8.78 -7.18
N LYS A 70 -10.30 -9.19 -8.43
CA LYS A 70 -10.86 -10.39 -9.07
C LYS A 70 -10.48 -11.66 -8.31
N PHE A 71 -9.22 -11.77 -7.88
CA PHE A 71 -8.73 -12.90 -7.07
C PHE A 71 -9.10 -12.80 -5.59
N LYS A 72 -9.74 -11.70 -5.16
CA LYS A 72 -10.16 -11.45 -3.76
C LYS A 72 -9.00 -11.52 -2.75
N LEU A 73 -7.82 -11.06 -3.17
CA LEU A 73 -6.61 -11.08 -2.34
C LEU A 73 -6.66 -10.03 -1.23
N ARG A 74 -5.82 -10.21 -0.20
CA ARG A 74 -5.68 -9.27 0.90
C ARG A 74 -5.04 -7.97 0.42
N HIS A 75 -5.37 -6.87 1.09
CA HIS A 75 -4.77 -5.58 0.75
C HIS A 75 -3.23 -5.59 0.89
N GLU A 76 -2.71 -6.32 1.87
CA GLU A 76 -1.28 -6.51 2.10
C GLU A 76 -0.57 -7.06 0.85
N THR A 77 -1.20 -8.02 0.17
CA THR A 77 -0.71 -8.64 -1.06
C THR A 77 -0.50 -7.61 -2.17
N LEU A 78 -1.42 -6.66 -2.35
CA LEU A 78 -1.30 -5.61 -3.37
C LEU A 78 -0.08 -4.70 -3.12
N PHE A 79 0.09 -4.23 -1.88
CA PHE A 79 1.21 -3.35 -1.54
C PHE A 79 2.56 -4.07 -1.65
N LEU A 80 2.62 -5.34 -1.26
CA LEU A 80 3.81 -6.16 -1.44
C LEU A 80 4.10 -6.39 -2.93
N THR A 81 3.07 -6.61 -3.76
CA THR A 81 3.20 -6.73 -5.22
C THR A 81 3.92 -5.54 -5.82
N VAL A 82 3.46 -4.31 -5.51
CA VAL A 82 4.06 -3.09 -6.05
C VAL A 82 5.49 -2.90 -5.55
N ASN A 83 5.77 -3.22 -4.28
CA ASN A 83 7.12 -3.16 -3.75
C ASN A 83 8.08 -4.15 -4.46
N ILE A 84 7.65 -5.39 -4.70
CA ILE A 84 8.43 -6.39 -5.45
C ILE A 84 8.69 -5.90 -6.88
N LEU A 85 7.65 -5.40 -7.55
CA LEU A 85 7.73 -4.86 -8.91
C LEU A 85 8.75 -3.71 -8.99
N ASP A 86 8.61 -2.69 -8.15
CA ASP A 86 9.47 -1.50 -8.18
C ASP A 86 10.92 -1.84 -7.86
N ARG A 87 11.17 -2.72 -6.89
CA ARG A 87 12.51 -3.17 -6.55
C ARG A 87 13.16 -3.99 -7.65
N TYR A 88 12.38 -4.85 -8.33
CA TYR A 88 12.89 -5.60 -9.47
C TYR A 88 13.23 -4.67 -10.64
N LEU A 89 12.35 -3.72 -10.98
CA LEU A 89 12.58 -2.73 -12.03
C LEU A 89 13.76 -1.79 -11.71
N ALA A 90 14.06 -1.59 -10.43
CA ALA A 90 15.22 -0.81 -10.01
C ALA A 90 16.57 -1.53 -10.24
N LEU A 91 16.56 -2.85 -10.40
CA LEU A 91 17.77 -3.66 -10.55
C LEU A 91 17.91 -4.29 -11.93
N GLN A 92 16.81 -4.42 -12.69
CA GLN A 92 16.81 -5.09 -14.00
C GLN A 92 16.13 -4.24 -15.06
N LYS A 93 16.76 -4.10 -16.22
CA LYS A 93 16.15 -3.49 -17.40
C LYS A 93 15.08 -4.42 -17.97
N VAL A 94 13.89 -3.88 -18.19
CA VAL A 94 12.73 -4.64 -18.68
C VAL A 94 12.18 -3.98 -19.94
N ASN A 95 11.92 -4.76 -20.99
CA ASN A 95 11.23 -4.26 -22.16
C ASN A 95 9.69 -4.26 -21.94
N ARG A 96 8.98 -3.45 -22.74
CA ARG A 96 7.52 -3.29 -22.64
C ARG A 96 6.74 -4.59 -22.79
N GLN A 97 7.25 -5.53 -23.59
CA GLN A 97 6.59 -6.83 -23.82
C GLN A 97 6.61 -7.74 -22.59
N ARG A 98 7.60 -7.55 -21.69
CA ARG A 98 7.75 -8.34 -20.46
C ARG A 98 7.21 -7.62 -19.22
N LEU A 99 6.84 -6.35 -19.31
CA LEU A 99 6.43 -5.57 -18.15
C LEU A 99 5.21 -6.19 -17.45
N GLN A 100 4.22 -6.66 -18.21
CA GLN A 100 3.05 -7.34 -17.66
C GLN A 100 3.43 -8.68 -16.99
N LEU A 101 4.37 -9.44 -17.58
CA LEU A 101 4.86 -10.67 -16.97
C LEU A 101 5.52 -10.40 -15.61
N VAL A 102 6.37 -9.37 -15.52
CA VAL A 102 6.99 -8.97 -14.23
C VAL A 102 5.92 -8.59 -13.22
N GLY A 103 4.91 -7.81 -13.62
CA GLY A 103 3.82 -7.40 -12.74
C GLY A 103 3.00 -8.56 -12.21
N VAL A 104 2.54 -9.47 -13.10
CA VAL A 104 1.71 -10.60 -12.68
C VAL A 104 2.48 -11.60 -11.83
N VAL A 105 3.78 -11.81 -12.10
CA VAL A 105 4.62 -12.69 -11.28
C VAL A 105 4.95 -12.04 -9.93
N SER A 106 5.09 -10.72 -9.87
CA SER A 106 5.19 -9.99 -8.59
C SER A 106 3.93 -10.19 -7.74
N LEU A 107 2.72 -10.19 -8.36
CA LEU A 107 1.47 -10.48 -7.68
C LEU A 107 1.41 -11.94 -7.19
N MET A 108 1.86 -12.87 -8.01
CA MET A 108 1.94 -14.29 -7.64
C MET A 108 2.87 -14.51 -6.43
N LEU A 109 4.05 -13.91 -6.42
CA LEU A 109 5.00 -13.99 -5.31
C LEU A 109 4.43 -13.37 -4.04
N ALA A 110 3.81 -12.19 -4.15
CA ALA A 110 3.16 -11.53 -3.02
C ALA A 110 2.00 -12.37 -2.47
N ALA A 111 1.21 -13.00 -3.34
CA ALA A 111 0.13 -13.89 -2.92
C ALA A 111 0.66 -15.15 -2.23
N LYS A 112 1.70 -15.79 -2.73
CA LYS A 112 2.35 -16.92 -2.06
C LYS A 112 2.90 -16.55 -0.66
N TYR A 113 3.27 -15.29 -0.46
CA TYR A 113 3.80 -14.79 0.81
C TYR A 113 2.70 -14.44 1.82
N GLU A 114 1.60 -13.82 1.38
CA GLU A 114 0.59 -13.20 2.27
C GLU A 114 -0.71 -14.00 2.40
N GLU A 115 -1.04 -14.86 1.42
CA GLU A 115 -2.32 -15.59 1.40
C GLU A 115 -2.19 -16.98 1.98
N ILE A 116 -3.24 -17.47 2.65
CA ILE A 116 -3.31 -18.86 3.10
C ILE A 116 -3.50 -19.80 1.91
N TYR A 117 -4.33 -19.39 0.94
CA TYR A 117 -4.62 -20.13 -0.29
C TYR A 117 -4.37 -19.22 -1.49
N PRO A 118 -3.11 -19.11 -1.97
CA PRO A 118 -2.80 -18.30 -3.14
C PRO A 118 -3.39 -18.92 -4.42
N PRO A 119 -3.72 -18.11 -5.44
CA PRO A 119 -4.09 -18.61 -6.76
C PRO A 119 -2.98 -19.49 -7.35
N GLU A 120 -3.37 -20.45 -8.19
CA GLU A 120 -2.43 -21.33 -8.87
C GLU A 120 -1.79 -20.67 -10.09
N VAL A 121 -0.65 -21.17 -10.58
CA VAL A 121 0.03 -20.63 -11.76
C VAL A 121 -0.89 -20.56 -12.99
N ARG A 122 -1.80 -21.53 -13.17
CA ARG A 122 -2.78 -21.54 -14.25
C ARG A 122 -3.72 -20.32 -14.22
N ASP A 123 -4.05 -19.80 -13.03
CA ASP A 123 -4.91 -18.64 -12.88
C ASP A 123 -4.20 -17.37 -13.36
N TYR A 124 -2.87 -17.29 -13.16
CA TYR A 124 -2.04 -16.19 -13.67
C TYR A 124 -1.82 -16.28 -15.19
N VAL A 125 -1.71 -17.48 -15.76
CA VAL A 125 -1.72 -17.66 -17.22
C VAL A 125 -3.03 -17.17 -17.80
N TYR A 126 -4.16 -17.61 -17.23
CA TYR A 126 -5.49 -17.23 -17.67
C TYR A 126 -5.77 -15.72 -17.60
N ILE A 127 -5.38 -15.06 -16.49
CA ILE A 127 -5.64 -13.61 -16.32
C ILE A 127 -4.83 -12.75 -17.31
N CYS A 128 -3.71 -13.29 -17.83
CA CYS A 128 -2.93 -12.67 -18.90
C CYS A 128 -3.40 -13.04 -20.30
N ASP A 129 -4.60 -13.63 -20.43
CA ASP A 129 -5.17 -14.09 -21.71
C ASP A 129 -4.24 -15.01 -22.49
N ASN A 130 -3.54 -15.91 -21.77
CA ASN A 130 -2.54 -16.84 -22.29
C ASN A 130 -1.36 -16.18 -23.02
N ALA A 131 -1.10 -14.90 -22.79
CA ALA A 131 0.05 -14.21 -23.37
C ALA A 131 1.41 -14.81 -22.94
N TYR A 132 1.42 -15.51 -21.80
CA TYR A 132 2.62 -16.15 -21.25
C TYR A 132 2.35 -17.59 -20.89
N THR A 133 3.36 -18.48 -21.13
CA THR A 133 3.26 -19.88 -20.74
C THR A 133 3.56 -20.06 -19.25
N ARG A 134 3.16 -21.22 -18.71
CA ARG A 134 3.48 -21.62 -17.35
C ARG A 134 4.99 -21.56 -17.07
N GLU A 135 5.80 -22.03 -18.01
CA GLU A 135 7.26 -22.08 -17.92
C GLU A 135 7.85 -20.66 -17.84
N GLN A 136 7.30 -19.72 -18.61
CA GLN A 136 7.73 -18.31 -18.58
C GLN A 136 7.42 -17.67 -17.21
N ILE A 137 6.25 -17.94 -16.64
CA ILE A 137 5.86 -17.45 -15.30
C ILE A 137 6.80 -18.00 -14.24
N VAL A 138 7.04 -19.32 -14.22
CA VAL A 138 7.93 -19.97 -13.24
C VAL A 138 9.38 -19.49 -13.39
N LYS A 139 9.85 -19.33 -14.62
CA LYS A 139 11.18 -18.78 -14.86
C LYS A 139 11.31 -17.34 -14.36
N MET A 140 10.30 -16.51 -14.58
CA MET A 140 10.29 -15.12 -14.09
C MET A 140 10.23 -15.08 -12.56
N GLU A 141 9.49 -15.98 -11.92
CA GLU A 141 9.47 -16.13 -10.47
C GLU A 141 10.88 -16.35 -9.91
N GLN A 142 11.61 -17.30 -10.47
CA GLN A 142 13.00 -17.56 -10.06
C GLN A 142 13.90 -16.33 -10.24
N MET A 143 13.76 -15.64 -11.39
CA MET A 143 14.54 -14.44 -11.68
C MET A 143 14.27 -13.32 -10.68
N ILE A 144 13.00 -13.05 -10.33
CA ILE A 144 12.65 -12.04 -9.34
C ILE A 144 13.21 -12.40 -7.97
N LEU A 145 13.01 -13.63 -7.50
CA LEU A 145 13.50 -14.09 -6.20
C LEU A 145 15.02 -13.98 -6.09
N GLN A 146 15.77 -14.42 -7.11
CA GLN A 146 17.23 -14.32 -7.14
C GLN A 146 17.68 -12.86 -7.14
N THR A 147 17.08 -12.03 -7.98
CA THR A 147 17.41 -10.59 -8.06
C THR A 147 17.18 -9.88 -6.73
N LEU A 148 16.11 -10.21 -6.02
CA LEU A 148 15.79 -9.63 -4.72
C LEU A 148 16.43 -10.38 -3.53
N SER A 149 17.31 -11.37 -3.81
CA SER A 149 17.97 -12.20 -2.79
C SER A 149 16.97 -12.79 -1.78
N PHE A 150 15.77 -13.17 -2.25
CA PHE A 150 14.66 -13.72 -1.45
C PHE A 150 14.17 -12.80 -0.32
N ARG A 151 14.54 -11.51 -0.33
CA ARG A 151 14.14 -10.55 0.71
C ARG A 151 12.77 -9.96 0.39
N LEU A 152 11.70 -10.69 0.72
CA LEU A 152 10.31 -10.28 0.48
C LEU A 152 9.65 -9.60 1.69
N THR A 153 10.18 -9.79 2.90
CA THR A 153 9.64 -9.20 4.12
C THR A 153 9.97 -7.71 4.19
N VAL A 154 9.04 -6.86 3.75
CA VAL A 154 9.21 -5.41 3.70
C VAL A 154 8.06 -4.69 4.41
N PRO A 155 8.33 -3.62 5.16
CA PRO A 155 7.28 -2.75 5.66
C PRO A 155 6.64 -1.97 4.53
N THR A 156 5.32 -2.12 4.38
CA THR A 156 4.50 -1.33 3.46
C THR A 156 3.68 -0.31 4.27
N PRO A 157 3.02 0.67 3.63
CA PRO A 157 2.10 1.57 4.33
C PRO A 157 1.01 0.84 5.13
N ARG A 158 0.62 -0.34 4.67
CA ARG A 158 -0.36 -1.21 5.36
C ARG A 158 0.12 -1.70 6.73
N SER A 159 1.42 -1.87 6.92
CA SER A 159 2.00 -2.29 8.21
C SER A 159 1.71 -1.28 9.33
N PHE A 160 1.53 -0.01 9.00
CA PHE A 160 1.26 1.07 9.95
C PHE A 160 -0.22 1.39 10.11
N LEU A 161 -1.06 1.03 9.12
CA LEU A 161 -2.45 1.48 9.01
C LEU A 161 -3.30 1.14 10.24
N LYS A 162 -3.28 -0.11 10.69
CA LYS A 162 -4.10 -0.54 11.83
C LYS A 162 -3.78 0.26 13.10
N ARG A 163 -2.48 0.52 13.33
CA ARG A 163 -2.04 1.31 14.51
C ARG A 163 -2.48 2.76 14.41
N PHE A 164 -2.32 3.38 13.25
CA PHE A 164 -2.69 4.80 13.09
C PHE A 164 -4.20 5.00 13.12
N CYS A 165 -4.98 4.15 12.45
CA CYS A 165 -6.44 4.18 12.56
C CYS A 165 -6.91 3.97 14.00
N LYS A 166 -6.28 3.07 14.76
CA LYS A 166 -6.59 2.88 16.16
C LYS A 166 -6.23 4.10 17.01
N ALA A 167 -5.06 4.71 16.79
CA ALA A 167 -4.66 5.95 17.46
C ALA A 167 -5.60 7.12 17.14
N ALA A 168 -6.19 7.11 15.95
CA ALA A 168 -7.22 8.06 15.50
C ALA A 168 -8.63 7.76 16.04
N GLN A 169 -8.82 6.67 16.79
CA GLN A 169 -10.15 6.16 17.18
C GLN A 169 -11.07 5.98 15.96
N GLY A 170 -10.47 5.50 14.85
CA GLY A 170 -11.16 5.29 13.59
C GLY A 170 -12.04 4.06 13.58
N ASP A 171 -13.16 4.16 12.88
CA ASP A 171 -14.07 3.06 12.56
C ASP A 171 -13.65 2.32 11.26
N SER A 172 -14.46 1.36 10.86
CA SER A 172 -14.23 0.60 9.62
C SER A 172 -14.27 1.48 8.37
N LYS A 173 -15.12 2.52 8.36
CA LYS A 173 -15.24 3.46 7.24
C LYS A 173 -13.98 4.31 7.09
N LEU A 174 -13.43 4.82 8.20
CA LEU A 174 -12.15 5.53 8.18
C LEU A 174 -11.02 4.63 7.68
N LEU A 175 -10.95 3.39 8.15
CA LEU A 175 -9.92 2.44 7.71
C LEU A 175 -10.00 2.17 6.20
N LEU A 176 -11.21 2.07 5.63
CA LEU A 176 -11.41 1.91 4.20
C LEU A 176 -11.05 3.18 3.42
N LEU A 177 -11.37 4.36 3.95
CA LEU A 177 -11.00 5.63 3.31
C LEU A 177 -9.49 5.82 3.27
N VAL A 178 -8.78 5.52 4.37
CA VAL A 178 -7.30 5.53 4.37
C VAL A 178 -6.75 4.50 3.39
N SER A 179 -7.35 3.30 3.33
CA SER A 179 -6.93 2.26 2.37
C SER A 179 -7.11 2.71 0.92
N TYR A 180 -8.20 3.41 0.62
CA TYR A 180 -8.45 4.00 -0.69
C TYR A 180 -7.38 5.04 -1.07
N LEU A 181 -7.13 6.00 -0.18
CA LEU A 181 -6.10 7.03 -0.41
C LEU A 181 -4.71 6.40 -0.62
N LEU A 182 -4.35 5.39 0.17
CA LEU A 182 -3.10 4.65 0.00
C LEU A 182 -3.05 3.90 -1.34
N GLU A 183 -4.14 3.28 -1.80
CA GLU A 183 -4.16 2.59 -3.10
C GLU A 183 -4.04 3.57 -4.28
N LEU A 184 -4.58 4.77 -4.17
CA LEU A 184 -4.37 5.82 -5.18
C LEU A 184 -2.88 6.15 -5.34
N THR A 185 -2.11 6.20 -4.24
CA THR A 185 -0.67 6.54 -4.30
C THR A 185 0.17 5.46 -4.98
N LEU A 186 -0.29 4.20 -5.06
CA LEU A 186 0.46 3.12 -5.71
C LEU A 186 0.67 3.37 -7.20
N VAL A 187 -0.31 3.97 -7.87
CA VAL A 187 -0.30 4.20 -9.31
C VAL A 187 0.64 5.34 -9.69
N ASP A 188 0.79 6.33 -8.83
CA ASP A 188 1.61 7.51 -9.08
C ASP A 188 3.06 7.29 -8.62
N TYR A 189 3.98 7.27 -9.59
CA TYR A 189 5.41 7.06 -9.38
C TYR A 189 6.04 8.08 -8.43
N SER A 190 5.53 9.31 -8.40
CA SER A 190 6.09 10.40 -7.59
C SER A 190 6.01 10.13 -6.08
N PHE A 191 5.10 9.26 -5.63
CA PHE A 191 4.94 8.88 -4.22
C PHE A 191 6.02 7.92 -3.70
N LEU A 192 6.84 7.33 -4.56
CA LEU A 192 7.99 6.50 -4.14
C LEU A 192 9.00 7.22 -3.26
N LYS A 193 9.06 8.56 -3.34
CA LYS A 193 9.93 9.39 -2.49
C LYS A 193 9.55 9.38 -1.01
N HIS A 194 8.32 8.98 -0.68
CA HIS A 194 7.81 8.99 0.69
C HIS A 194 8.02 7.65 1.39
N LYS A 195 8.45 7.70 2.65
CA LYS A 195 8.51 6.52 3.50
C LYS A 195 7.11 5.92 3.67
N PRO A 196 6.97 4.60 3.72
CA PRO A 196 5.69 3.94 3.98
C PRO A 196 4.94 4.48 5.20
N SER A 197 5.66 4.74 6.30
CA SER A 197 5.05 5.22 7.53
C SER A 197 4.52 6.66 7.44
N ILE A 198 5.26 7.58 6.77
CA ILE A 198 4.79 8.97 6.62
C ILE A 198 3.61 9.05 5.64
N LEU A 199 3.64 8.22 4.57
CA LEU A 199 2.54 8.13 3.63
C LEU A 199 1.25 7.63 4.31
N CYS A 200 1.36 6.60 5.16
CA CYS A 200 0.24 6.13 5.96
C CYS A 200 -0.27 7.21 6.93
N ALA A 201 0.63 7.96 7.59
CA ALA A 201 0.26 9.05 8.50
C ALA A 201 -0.48 10.18 7.76
N ALA A 202 0.02 10.59 6.60
CA ALA A 202 -0.60 11.62 5.77
C ALA A 202 -1.98 11.19 5.25
N CYS A 203 -2.11 9.97 4.71
CA CYS A 203 -3.41 9.44 4.28
C CYS A 203 -4.40 9.34 5.45
N THR A 204 -3.93 9.01 6.67
CA THR A 204 -4.80 8.98 7.86
C THR A 204 -5.27 10.39 8.22
N SER A 205 -4.39 11.39 8.19
CA SER A 205 -4.74 12.80 8.45
C SER A 205 -5.76 13.32 7.44
N VAL A 206 -5.51 13.10 6.13
CA VAL A 206 -6.45 13.51 5.07
C VAL A 206 -7.81 12.82 5.23
N ALA A 207 -7.83 11.53 5.53
CA ALA A 207 -9.08 10.78 5.74
C ALA A 207 -9.87 11.30 6.95
N LEU A 208 -9.19 11.73 8.02
CA LEU A 208 -9.84 12.37 9.18
C LEU A 208 -10.48 13.70 8.79
N GLN A 209 -9.77 14.54 8.03
CA GLN A 209 -10.31 15.81 7.53
C GLN A 209 -11.53 15.58 6.64
N LEU A 210 -11.45 14.66 5.69
CA LEU A 210 -12.57 14.27 4.83
C LEU A 210 -13.78 13.72 5.62
N SER A 211 -13.54 13.19 6.81
CA SER A 211 -14.58 12.71 7.72
C SER A 211 -15.07 13.78 8.72
N GLY A 212 -14.66 15.04 8.59
CA GLY A 212 -15.02 16.13 9.49
C GLY A 212 -14.43 15.99 10.92
N LYS A 213 -13.36 15.22 11.08
CA LYS A 213 -12.68 14.97 12.36
C LYS A 213 -11.40 15.81 12.46
N ALA A 214 -10.87 15.97 13.69
CA ALA A 214 -9.57 16.61 13.90
C ALA A 214 -8.47 15.88 13.13
N ALA A 215 -7.80 16.60 12.24
CA ALA A 215 -6.82 16.05 11.29
C ALA A 215 -5.61 15.40 11.95
N TRP A 216 -5.14 16.01 13.04
CA TRP A 216 -3.95 15.54 13.75
C TRP A 216 -4.13 15.70 15.25
N THR A 217 -3.99 14.61 15.98
CA THR A 217 -4.16 14.60 17.44
C THR A 217 -2.84 14.30 18.14
N PRO A 218 -2.65 14.71 19.41
CA PRO A 218 -1.46 14.33 20.18
C PRO A 218 -1.23 12.81 20.24
N THR A 219 -2.32 12.02 20.24
CA THR A 219 -2.25 10.56 20.21
C THR A 219 -1.68 10.07 18.88
N LEU A 220 -2.14 10.60 17.75
CA LEU A 220 -1.57 10.29 16.44
C LEU A 220 -0.09 10.68 16.33
N ALA A 221 0.28 11.87 16.78
CA ALA A 221 1.67 12.33 16.82
C ALA A 221 2.56 11.37 17.62
N LYS A 222 2.10 10.96 18.82
CA LYS A 222 2.83 9.99 19.66
C LYS A 222 3.03 8.64 18.96
N HIS A 223 1.98 8.06 18.37
CA HIS A 223 2.04 6.72 17.77
C HIS A 223 2.68 6.71 16.38
N SER A 224 2.54 7.78 15.61
CA SER A 224 3.18 7.94 14.30
C SER A 224 4.63 8.41 14.41
N ARG A 225 5.03 9.04 15.51
CA ARG A 225 6.33 9.71 15.69
C ARG A 225 6.57 10.83 14.66
N TYR A 226 5.52 11.41 14.11
CA TYR A 226 5.55 12.56 13.21
C TYR A 226 4.82 13.73 13.86
N THR A 227 5.32 14.93 13.61
CA THR A 227 4.59 16.17 13.88
C THR A 227 3.63 16.48 12.73
N GLU A 228 2.67 17.36 12.95
CA GLU A 228 1.80 17.84 11.87
C GLU A 228 2.60 18.53 10.75
N ALA A 229 3.69 19.24 11.10
CA ALA A 229 4.58 19.88 10.14
C ALA A 229 5.26 18.88 9.21
N ASP A 230 5.68 17.71 9.73
CA ASP A 230 6.33 16.66 8.94
C ASP A 230 5.40 16.08 7.87
N ILE A 231 4.11 15.92 8.17
CA ILE A 231 3.16 15.28 7.26
C ILE A 231 2.46 16.26 6.32
N ARG A 232 2.43 17.56 6.63
CA ARG A 232 1.71 18.59 5.88
C ARG A 232 2.01 18.58 4.37
N PRO A 233 3.27 18.52 3.90
CA PRO A 233 3.57 18.48 2.48
C PRO A 233 2.97 17.23 1.81
N VAL A 234 3.06 16.07 2.47
CA VAL A 234 2.55 14.80 1.94
C VAL A 234 1.01 14.81 1.94
N CYS A 235 0.36 15.42 2.95
CA CYS A 235 -1.09 15.60 2.97
C CYS A 235 -1.58 16.41 1.76
N ALA A 236 -0.86 17.50 1.40
CA ALA A 236 -1.20 18.30 0.23
C ALA A 236 -1.11 17.49 -1.07
N GLU A 237 -0.06 16.67 -1.24
CA GLU A 237 0.09 15.78 -2.40
C GLU A 237 -1.03 14.73 -2.46
N VAL A 238 -1.38 14.09 -1.33
CA VAL A 238 -2.48 13.11 -1.25
C VAL A 238 -3.83 13.75 -1.55
N SER A 239 -4.09 14.97 -1.03
CA SER A 239 -5.32 15.70 -1.31
C SER A 239 -5.44 16.06 -2.79
N ALA A 240 -4.37 16.54 -3.42
CA ALA A 240 -4.33 16.83 -4.86
C ALA A 240 -4.54 15.56 -5.72
N LEU A 241 -4.01 14.41 -5.29
CA LEU A 241 -4.24 13.13 -5.94
C LEU A 241 -5.71 12.71 -5.82
N HIS A 242 -6.31 12.85 -4.63
CA HIS A 242 -7.71 12.53 -4.39
C HIS A 242 -8.65 13.39 -5.23
N GLN A 243 -8.38 14.71 -5.37
CA GLN A 243 -9.16 15.62 -6.23
C GLN A 243 -9.21 15.15 -7.69
N LYS A 244 -8.13 14.56 -8.19
CA LYS A 244 -8.01 14.08 -9.56
C LYS A 244 -8.53 12.64 -9.76
N ALA A 245 -8.81 11.90 -8.69
CA ALA A 245 -9.07 10.46 -8.75
C ALA A 245 -10.26 10.09 -9.65
N ALA A 246 -11.37 10.83 -9.57
CA ALA A 246 -12.57 10.57 -10.36
C ALA A 246 -12.38 10.81 -11.87
N SER A 247 -11.51 11.75 -12.25
CA SER A 247 -11.20 12.11 -13.64
C SER A 247 -9.94 11.44 -14.19
N SER A 248 -9.18 10.72 -13.35
CA SER A 248 -7.94 10.04 -13.72
C SER A 248 -8.18 9.00 -14.82
N ALA A 249 -7.14 8.77 -15.65
CA ALA A 249 -7.11 7.64 -16.58
C ALA A 249 -7.00 6.29 -15.82
N HIS A 250 -6.43 6.30 -14.62
CA HIS A 250 -6.29 5.14 -13.73
C HIS A 250 -7.49 5.08 -12.78
N LYS A 251 -8.45 4.21 -13.06
CA LYS A 251 -9.75 4.18 -12.38
C LYS A 251 -9.95 2.97 -11.47
N ALA A 252 -9.05 2.00 -11.46
CA ALA A 252 -9.27 0.74 -10.77
C ALA A 252 -9.50 0.92 -9.26
N ALA A 253 -8.66 1.71 -8.59
CA ALA A 253 -8.84 2.01 -7.17
C ALA A 253 -10.16 2.78 -6.92
N HIS A 254 -10.44 3.83 -7.67
CA HIS A 254 -11.67 4.60 -7.53
C HIS A 254 -12.91 3.72 -7.74
N LYS A 255 -12.96 2.91 -8.82
CA LYS A 255 -14.05 1.97 -9.10
C LYS A 255 -14.24 0.93 -8.00
N LYS A 256 -13.13 0.36 -7.50
CA LYS A 256 -13.15 -0.59 -6.38
C LYS A 256 -13.83 0.00 -5.15
N TYR A 257 -13.40 1.18 -4.71
CA TYR A 257 -13.90 1.83 -3.50
C TYR A 257 -15.20 2.61 -3.67
N SER A 258 -15.73 2.73 -4.88
CA SER A 258 -17.09 3.24 -5.15
C SER A 258 -18.17 2.19 -4.86
N SER A 259 -17.83 0.91 -4.73
CA SER A 259 -18.80 -0.14 -4.47
C SER A 259 -19.28 -0.13 -3.00
N SER A 260 -20.51 -0.60 -2.77
CA SER A 260 -21.13 -0.73 -1.43
C SER A 260 -20.32 -1.65 -0.51
N ARG A 261 -19.65 -2.66 -1.06
CA ARG A 261 -18.73 -3.54 -0.32
C ARG A 261 -17.63 -2.77 0.43
N PHE A 262 -17.20 -1.64 -0.13
CA PHE A 262 -16.20 -0.75 0.47
C PHE A 262 -16.83 0.54 1.02
N HIS A 263 -18.10 0.48 1.44
CA HIS A 263 -18.86 1.62 1.98
C HIS A 263 -18.88 2.86 1.06
N SER A 264 -18.66 2.67 -0.25
CA SER A 264 -18.60 3.75 -1.26
C SER A 264 -17.69 4.91 -0.86
N VAL A 265 -16.57 4.64 -0.17
CA VAL A 265 -15.69 5.70 0.37
C VAL A 265 -15.03 6.56 -0.71
N ALA A 266 -14.98 6.10 -1.98
CA ALA A 266 -14.50 6.92 -3.08
C ALA A 266 -15.48 8.03 -3.50
N ALA A 267 -16.73 7.99 -3.01
CA ALA A 267 -17.73 9.05 -3.25
C ALA A 267 -17.61 10.24 -2.29
N VAL A 268 -16.67 10.19 -1.33
CA VAL A 268 -16.40 11.31 -0.42
C VAL A 268 -15.82 12.47 -1.23
N GLU A 269 -16.43 13.65 -1.09
CA GLU A 269 -15.97 14.85 -1.80
C GLU A 269 -14.54 15.23 -1.36
N PRO A 270 -13.67 15.61 -2.32
CA PRO A 270 -12.33 16.07 -2.00
C PRO A 270 -12.33 17.34 -1.14
N LEU A 271 -11.26 17.53 -0.36
CA LEU A 271 -11.02 18.77 0.37
C LEU A 271 -10.90 19.94 -0.62
N GLN A 272 -11.54 21.05 -0.30
CA GLN A 272 -11.46 22.31 -1.07
C GLN A 272 -10.12 22.99 -0.89
#